data_91fabba2884b080d264d912ee85ec678
#
_entry.id   91fabba2884b080d264d912ee85ec678
#
_cell.length_a   1.000
_cell.length_b   1.000
_cell.length_c   1.000
_cell.angle_alpha   90.00
_cell.angle_beta   90.00
_cell.angle_gamma   90.00
#
_symmetry.space_group_name_H-M   'P 1'
#
loop_
_entity.id
_entity.type
_entity.pdbx_description
1 polymer ?
#
loop_
_entity_poly.entity_id
_entity_poly.type
_entity_poly.pdbx_seq_one_letter_code
_entity_poly.pdbx_strand_id
1 'polypeptide(L)'
;ELKNQWGWNGYTTRKLAPCRLMANLIALIYNWWNLYVRFYDEEHHREAITSRPALMQGVARQVQSGGQRKVKVSLLHEHGDVIAKAVSLISKQLHQMMRIAEQWTIEQRWVVLLTRLMRRCLGGKWLTGVPPDAKPLLSG
;
A
#
# COMPACT_ATOMS: atom_id res chain seq x y z
N GLU A 1 6.06 -14.94 -9.11
CA GLU A 1 5.23 -13.76 -9.34
C GLU A 1 6.01 -12.64 -10.04
N LEU A 2 7.12 -12.16 -9.49
CA LEU A 2 7.92 -11.06 -10.06
C LEU A 2 8.30 -11.29 -11.52
N LYS A 3 8.78 -12.50 -11.85
CA LYS A 3 9.20 -12.84 -13.21
C LYS A 3 8.06 -12.82 -14.21
N ASN A 4 6.93 -13.42 -13.89
CA ASN A 4 5.84 -13.68 -14.85
C ASN A 4 4.77 -12.59 -14.88
N GLN A 5 4.55 -11.89 -13.76
CA GLN A 5 3.45 -10.94 -13.62
C GLN A 5 3.91 -9.48 -13.54
N TRP A 6 5.19 -9.24 -13.24
CA TRP A 6 5.76 -7.91 -13.04
C TRP A 6 6.88 -7.56 -14.04
N GLY A 7 7.14 -8.42 -15.02
CA GLY A 7 8.10 -8.14 -16.10
C GLY A 7 9.57 -8.15 -15.65
N TRP A 8 9.92 -8.83 -14.56
CA TRP A 8 11.29 -8.88 -14.06
C TRP A 8 12.30 -9.46 -15.05
N ASN A 9 11.87 -10.23 -16.05
CA ASN A 9 12.72 -10.83 -17.08
C ASN A 9 12.58 -10.18 -18.46
N GLY A 10 11.80 -9.12 -18.59
CA GLY A 10 11.47 -8.47 -19.85
C GLY A 10 12.34 -7.27 -20.23
N TYR A 11 13.65 -7.30 -19.90
CA TYR A 11 14.53 -6.19 -20.21
C TYR A 11 14.91 -6.16 -21.69
N THR A 12 14.66 -5.03 -22.34
CA THR A 12 14.98 -4.80 -23.76
C THR A 12 16.39 -4.27 -24.00
N THR A 13 17.12 -3.92 -22.93
CA THR A 13 18.47 -3.39 -22.99
C THR A 13 19.48 -4.38 -22.39
N ARG A 14 20.69 -4.42 -22.99
CA ARG A 14 21.83 -5.18 -22.47
C ARG A 14 22.72 -4.35 -21.53
N LYS A 15 22.40 -3.07 -21.31
CA LYS A 15 23.15 -2.20 -20.42
C LYS A 15 22.74 -2.47 -18.95
N LEU A 16 23.75 -2.68 -18.09
CA LEU A 16 23.52 -3.07 -16.69
C LEU A 16 22.78 -1.98 -15.87
N ALA A 17 23.14 -0.72 -16.05
CA ALA A 17 22.57 0.38 -15.26
C ALA A 17 21.04 0.53 -15.47
N PRO A 18 20.50 0.59 -16.71
CA PRO A 18 19.06 0.57 -16.92
C PRO A 18 18.38 -0.70 -16.40
N CYS A 19 19.01 -1.88 -16.54
CA CYS A 19 18.44 -3.12 -15.99
C CYS A 19 18.31 -3.07 -14.47
N ARG A 20 19.32 -2.56 -13.76
CA ARG A 20 19.27 -2.38 -12.29
C ARG A 20 18.20 -1.38 -11.88
N LEU A 21 18.08 -0.25 -12.60
CA LEU A 21 17.03 0.73 -12.34
C LEU A 21 15.65 0.11 -12.49
N MET A 22 15.40 -0.57 -13.60
CA MET A 22 14.12 -1.25 -13.85
C MET A 22 13.81 -2.32 -12.80
N ALA A 23 14.81 -3.13 -12.42
CA ALA A 23 14.64 -4.13 -11.36
C ALA A 23 14.24 -3.48 -10.04
N ASN A 24 14.88 -2.39 -9.66
CA ASN A 24 14.56 -1.66 -8.43
C ASN A 24 13.14 -1.04 -8.49
N LEU A 25 12.75 -0.46 -9.63
CA LEU A 25 11.40 0.09 -9.82
C LEU A 25 10.33 -1.01 -9.75
N ILE A 26 10.56 -2.15 -10.39
CA ILE A 26 9.63 -3.29 -10.32
C ILE A 26 9.52 -3.79 -8.88
N ALA A 27 10.65 -3.94 -8.16
CA ALA A 27 10.63 -4.35 -6.76
C ALA A 27 9.88 -3.34 -5.87
N LEU A 28 10.05 -2.04 -6.11
CA LEU A 28 9.34 -0.99 -5.40
C LEU A 28 7.83 -1.09 -5.63
N ILE A 29 7.41 -1.18 -6.90
CA ILE A 29 5.99 -1.30 -7.28
C ILE A 29 5.39 -2.58 -6.70
N TYR A 30 6.11 -3.69 -6.77
CA TYR A 30 5.69 -4.96 -6.18
C TYR A 30 5.47 -4.86 -4.68
N ASN A 31 6.39 -4.23 -3.96
CA ASN A 31 6.26 -4.03 -2.52
C ASN A 31 5.06 -3.13 -2.18
N TRP A 32 4.88 -2.03 -2.90
CA TRP A 32 3.72 -1.16 -2.73
C TRP A 32 2.40 -1.89 -3.00
N TRP A 33 2.36 -2.70 -4.06
CA TRP A 33 1.20 -3.51 -4.37
C TRP A 33 0.87 -4.49 -3.24
N ASN A 34 1.87 -5.20 -2.74
CA ASN A 34 1.68 -6.13 -1.62
C ASN A 34 1.19 -5.42 -0.35
N LEU A 35 1.71 -4.24 -0.05
CA LEU A 35 1.22 -3.43 1.07
C LEU A 35 -0.24 -3.03 0.87
N TYR A 36 -0.61 -2.59 -0.35
CA TYR A 36 -1.99 -2.23 -0.67
C TYR A 36 -2.94 -3.43 -0.55
N VAL A 37 -2.56 -4.58 -1.09
CA VAL A 37 -3.35 -5.81 -1.01
C VAL A 37 -3.57 -6.25 0.44
N ARG A 38 -2.60 -6.01 1.34
CA ARG A 38 -2.76 -6.32 2.77
C ARG A 38 -3.83 -5.48 3.47
N PHE A 39 -4.15 -4.29 3.00
CA PHE A 39 -5.31 -3.53 3.48
C PHE A 39 -6.64 -4.16 3.06
N TYR A 40 -6.63 -4.88 1.94
CA TYR A 40 -7.79 -5.60 1.43
C TYR A 40 -7.95 -6.98 2.08
N ASP A 41 -6.85 -7.74 2.15
CA ASP A 41 -6.81 -9.10 2.70
C ASP A 41 -5.58 -9.24 3.61
N GLU A 42 -5.80 -9.12 4.91
CA GLU A 42 -4.73 -9.24 5.90
C GLU A 42 -4.26 -10.69 6.06
N GLU A 43 -5.09 -11.66 5.69
CA GLU A 43 -4.87 -13.08 6.00
C GLU A 43 -4.07 -13.78 4.92
N HIS A 44 -4.32 -13.47 3.67
CA HIS A 44 -3.77 -14.22 2.57
C HIS A 44 -2.93 -13.33 1.65
N HIS A 45 -1.82 -13.90 1.18
CA HIS A 45 -1.12 -13.31 0.04
C HIS A 45 -1.94 -13.56 -1.22
N ARG A 46 -2.24 -12.49 -1.95
CA ARG A 46 -2.90 -12.58 -3.26
C ARG A 46 -1.96 -12.12 -4.36
N GLU A 47 -1.74 -13.00 -5.32
CA GLU A 47 -0.92 -12.68 -6.48
C GLU A 47 -1.53 -11.54 -7.32
N ALA A 48 -0.69 -10.81 -8.03
CA ALA A 48 -1.12 -9.69 -8.85
C ALA A 48 -2.10 -10.09 -9.96
N ILE A 49 -2.00 -11.30 -10.49
CA ILE A 49 -2.91 -11.79 -11.53
C ILE A 49 -4.36 -11.85 -11.06
N THR A 50 -4.58 -12.16 -9.79
CA THR A 50 -5.93 -12.21 -9.19
C THR A 50 -6.33 -10.91 -8.55
N SER A 51 -5.40 -10.23 -7.88
CA SER A 51 -5.72 -9.03 -7.10
C SER A 51 -5.88 -7.76 -7.96
N ARG A 52 -5.17 -7.63 -9.09
CA ARG A 52 -5.31 -6.46 -9.97
C ARG A 52 -6.71 -6.32 -10.58
N PRO A 53 -7.30 -7.36 -11.19
CA PRO A 53 -8.67 -7.26 -11.68
C PRO A 53 -9.66 -6.88 -10.58
N ALA A 54 -9.53 -7.49 -9.41
CA ALA A 54 -10.43 -7.24 -8.29
C ALA A 54 -10.29 -5.84 -7.68
N LEU A 55 -9.08 -5.26 -7.67
CA LEU A 55 -8.79 -4.04 -6.91
C LEU A 55 -8.53 -2.80 -7.77
N MET A 56 -8.35 -2.94 -9.10
CA MET A 56 -8.03 -1.81 -9.99
C MET A 56 -9.01 -1.62 -11.14
N GLN A 57 -9.67 -2.67 -11.63
CA GLN A 57 -10.52 -2.55 -12.81
C GLN A 57 -11.90 -2.03 -12.45
N GLY A 58 -12.25 -0.83 -12.95
CA GLY A 58 -13.59 -0.26 -12.81
C GLY A 58 -14.00 0.13 -11.39
N VAL A 59 -13.06 0.05 -10.43
CA VAL A 59 -13.36 0.16 -9.00
C VAL A 59 -13.55 1.61 -8.56
N ALA A 60 -12.75 2.52 -9.08
CA ALA A 60 -12.77 3.90 -8.62
C ALA A 60 -12.49 4.90 -9.74
N ARG A 61 -13.06 6.08 -9.61
CA ARG A 61 -12.81 7.23 -10.48
C ARG A 61 -12.42 8.44 -9.65
N GLN A 62 -11.33 9.08 -10.02
CA GLN A 62 -10.98 10.37 -9.44
C GLN A 62 -11.85 11.46 -10.08
N VAL A 63 -12.47 12.28 -9.26
CA VAL A 63 -13.25 13.45 -9.68
C VAL A 63 -12.75 14.68 -8.93
N GLN A 64 -12.83 15.84 -9.57
CA GLN A 64 -12.56 17.12 -8.95
C GLN A 64 -13.88 17.88 -8.78
N SER A 65 -14.16 18.30 -7.56
CA SER A 65 -15.37 19.05 -7.24
C SER A 65 -15.05 20.07 -6.14
N GLY A 66 -15.38 21.35 -6.39
CA GLY A 66 -15.13 22.43 -5.42
C GLY A 66 -13.65 22.58 -5.04
N GLY A 67 -12.72 22.41 -6.01
CA GLY A 67 -11.28 22.49 -5.75
C GLY A 67 -10.67 21.28 -5.03
N GLN A 68 -11.49 20.33 -4.60
CA GLN A 68 -11.04 19.11 -3.93
C GLN A 68 -11.00 17.92 -4.88
N ARG A 69 -9.95 17.12 -4.75
CA ARG A 69 -9.88 15.79 -5.42
C ARG A 69 -10.59 14.76 -4.57
N LYS A 70 -11.57 14.08 -5.16
CA LYS A 70 -12.34 13.02 -4.51
C LYS A 70 -12.19 11.72 -5.29
N VAL A 71 -12.11 10.61 -4.59
CA VAL A 71 -12.17 9.28 -5.19
C VAL A 71 -13.58 8.74 -4.99
N LYS A 72 -14.27 8.47 -6.09
CA LYS A 72 -15.58 7.81 -6.07
C LYS A 72 -15.37 6.33 -6.35
N VAL A 73 -15.73 5.49 -5.41
CA VAL A 73 -15.69 4.02 -5.55
C VAL A 73 -17.01 3.55 -6.15
N SER A 74 -16.96 2.63 -7.10
CA SER A 74 -18.16 2.05 -7.71
C SER A 74 -18.79 1.03 -6.75
N LEU A 75 -20.02 1.28 -6.34
CA LEU A 75 -20.80 0.33 -5.52
C LEU A 75 -21.29 -0.89 -6.30
N LEU A 76 -21.26 -0.82 -7.65
CA LEU A 76 -21.65 -1.92 -8.54
C LEU A 76 -20.55 -2.95 -8.74
N HIS A 77 -19.35 -2.67 -8.23
CA HIS A 77 -18.22 -3.60 -8.31
C HIS A 77 -18.39 -4.70 -7.25
N GLU A 78 -18.14 -5.95 -7.62
CA GLU A 78 -18.27 -7.13 -6.73
C GLU A 78 -17.55 -6.96 -5.39
N HIS A 79 -16.39 -6.27 -5.41
CA HIS A 79 -15.58 -5.98 -4.22
C HIS A 79 -15.67 -4.52 -3.74
N GLY A 80 -16.68 -3.77 -4.21
CA GLY A 80 -16.79 -2.32 -3.97
C GLY A 80 -16.77 -1.94 -2.48
N ASP A 81 -17.51 -2.68 -1.66
CA ASP A 81 -17.61 -2.42 -0.21
C ASP A 81 -16.27 -2.66 0.50
N VAL A 82 -15.58 -3.72 0.15
CA VAL A 82 -14.30 -4.07 0.77
C VAL A 82 -13.23 -3.05 0.38
N ILE A 83 -13.24 -2.62 -0.89
CA ILE A 83 -12.34 -1.59 -1.38
C ILE A 83 -12.64 -0.25 -0.72
N ALA A 84 -13.92 0.12 -0.57
CA ALA A 84 -14.32 1.34 0.12
C ALA A 84 -13.83 1.33 1.58
N LYS A 85 -13.94 0.21 2.28
CA LYS A 85 -13.39 0.02 3.63
C LYS A 85 -11.86 0.17 3.64
N ALA A 86 -11.15 -0.49 2.71
CA ALA A 86 -9.70 -0.40 2.61
C ALA A 86 -9.23 1.04 2.35
N VAL A 87 -9.84 1.74 1.39
CA VAL A 87 -9.55 3.15 1.09
C VAL A 87 -9.83 4.05 2.28
N SER A 88 -10.94 3.84 2.98
CA SER A 88 -11.30 4.60 4.18
C SER A 88 -10.27 4.37 5.30
N LEU A 89 -9.86 3.13 5.51
CA LEU A 89 -8.86 2.75 6.52
C LEU A 89 -7.48 3.38 6.20
N ILE A 90 -7.04 3.30 4.95
CA ILE A 90 -5.80 3.94 4.50
C ILE A 90 -5.88 5.45 4.70
N SER A 91 -6.98 6.07 4.27
CA SER A 91 -7.19 7.52 4.42
C SER A 91 -7.15 7.94 5.88
N LYS A 92 -7.84 7.22 6.75
CA LYS A 92 -7.84 7.47 8.21
C LYS A 92 -6.43 7.38 8.79
N GLN A 93 -5.68 6.33 8.43
CA GLN A 93 -4.30 6.13 8.90
C GLN A 93 -3.38 7.27 8.42
N LEU A 94 -3.47 7.64 7.15
CA LEU A 94 -2.68 8.74 6.59
C LEU A 94 -3.00 10.07 7.26
N HIS A 95 -4.27 10.39 7.50
CA HIS A 95 -4.67 11.60 8.21
C HIS A 95 -4.17 11.62 9.65
N GLN A 96 -4.25 10.50 10.35
CA GLN A 96 -3.70 10.39 11.70
C GLN A 96 -2.18 10.59 11.70
N MET A 97 -1.46 9.97 10.77
CA MET A 97 -0.03 10.15 10.61
C MET A 97 0.33 11.60 10.26
N MET A 98 -0.43 12.27 9.39
CA MET A 98 -0.18 13.67 9.03
C MET A 98 -0.33 14.61 10.21
N ARG A 99 -1.29 14.38 11.09
CA ARG A 99 -1.49 15.22 12.30
C ARG A 99 -0.32 15.15 13.29
N ILE A 100 0.39 14.03 13.32
CA ILE A 100 1.52 13.78 14.24
C ILE A 100 2.85 13.90 13.49
N ALA A 101 2.80 13.97 12.17
CA ALA A 101 3.97 13.85 11.29
C ALA A 101 5.00 14.99 11.44
N GLU A 102 4.60 16.17 11.94
CA GLU A 102 5.54 17.27 12.19
C GLU A 102 6.56 16.92 13.26
N GLN A 103 6.24 15.98 14.15
CA GLN A 103 7.08 15.52 15.25
C GLN A 103 7.97 14.32 14.90
N TRP A 104 7.71 13.66 13.76
CA TRP A 104 8.41 12.43 13.38
C TRP A 104 9.31 12.63 12.17
N THR A 105 10.47 11.98 12.21
CA THR A 105 11.34 11.86 11.03
C THR A 105 10.68 11.00 9.95
N ILE A 106 11.19 11.08 8.72
CA ILE A 106 10.71 10.25 7.60
C ILE A 106 10.84 8.76 7.95
N GLU A 107 11.96 8.36 8.57
CA GLU A 107 12.21 6.99 9.00
C GLU A 107 11.17 6.51 10.02
N GLN A 108 10.88 7.34 11.01
CA GLN A 108 9.85 7.03 12.02
C GLN A 108 8.46 6.85 11.41
N ARG A 109 8.07 7.70 10.44
CA ARG A 109 6.81 7.55 9.70
C ARG A 109 6.74 6.21 8.98
N TRP A 110 7.83 5.81 8.33
CA TRP A 110 7.91 4.51 7.65
C TRP A 110 7.85 3.35 8.63
N VAL A 111 8.57 3.42 9.74
CA VAL A 111 8.56 2.36 10.76
C VAL A 111 7.16 2.19 11.35
N VAL A 112 6.44 3.27 11.62
CA VAL A 112 5.05 3.21 12.11
C VAL A 112 4.13 2.57 11.08
N LEU A 113 4.20 3.01 9.81
CA LEU A 113 3.41 2.45 8.72
C LEU A 113 3.68 0.95 8.53
N LEU A 114 4.95 0.57 8.45
CA LEU A 114 5.36 -0.83 8.28
C LEU A 114 4.96 -1.70 9.47
N THR A 115 5.10 -1.19 10.71
CA THR A 115 4.65 -1.92 11.91
C THR A 115 3.16 -2.22 11.83
N ARG A 116 2.35 -1.27 11.39
CA ARG A 116 0.90 -1.46 11.23
C ARG A 116 0.59 -2.50 10.17
N LEU A 117 1.20 -2.38 8.99
CA LEU A 117 0.96 -3.28 7.87
C LEU A 117 1.46 -4.71 8.11
N MET A 118 2.52 -4.84 8.89
CA MET A 118 3.14 -6.14 9.18
C MET A 118 2.74 -6.70 10.55
N ARG A 119 1.78 -6.10 11.24
CA ARG A 119 1.39 -6.46 12.62
C ARG A 119 1.22 -7.97 12.82
N ARG A 120 0.59 -8.66 11.86
CA ARG A 120 0.41 -10.11 11.91
C ARG A 120 1.71 -10.88 11.79
N CYS A 121 2.56 -10.50 10.84
CA CYS A 121 3.87 -11.14 10.63
C CYS A 121 4.80 -10.93 11.82
N LEU A 122 4.62 -9.81 12.54
CA LEU A 122 5.40 -9.46 13.72
C LEU A 122 4.88 -10.12 15.02
N GLY A 123 3.75 -10.85 14.95
CA GLY A 123 3.15 -11.47 16.13
C GLY A 123 2.80 -10.47 17.22
N GLY A 124 2.34 -9.26 16.83
CA GLY A 124 2.02 -8.16 17.73
C GLY A 124 3.23 -7.37 18.25
N LYS A 125 4.46 -7.74 17.86
CA LYS A 125 5.68 -6.97 18.18
C LYS A 125 5.77 -5.73 17.30
N TRP A 126 6.54 -4.76 17.77
CA TRP A 126 6.77 -3.51 17.05
C TRP A 126 8.16 -3.50 16.44
N LEU A 127 8.29 -2.87 15.28
CA LEU A 127 9.60 -2.64 14.70
C LEU A 127 10.42 -1.69 15.59
N THR A 128 11.72 -1.88 15.59
CA THR A 128 12.65 -0.99 16.28
C THR A 128 12.56 0.42 15.70
N GLY A 129 12.52 1.43 16.59
CA GLY A 129 12.42 2.83 16.15
C GLY A 129 10.99 3.38 16.09
N VAL A 130 9.97 2.62 16.47
CA VAL A 130 8.61 3.14 16.63
C VAL A 130 8.60 4.18 17.76
N PRO A 131 8.19 5.44 17.49
CA PRO A 131 8.12 6.46 18.51
C PRO A 131 7.03 6.14 19.54
N PRO A 132 7.22 6.51 20.82
CA PRO A 132 6.29 6.16 21.92
C PRO A 132 4.87 6.68 21.72
N ASP A 133 4.74 7.85 21.13
CA ASP A 133 3.48 8.52 20.80
C ASP A 133 2.71 7.88 19.63
N ALA A 134 3.36 7.00 18.87
CA ALA A 134 2.70 6.19 17.85
C ALA A 134 1.94 4.98 18.38
N LYS A 135 2.18 4.60 19.65
CA LYS A 135 1.55 3.42 20.28
C LYS A 135 0.02 3.39 20.19
N PRO A 136 -0.71 4.48 20.46
CA PRO A 136 -2.16 4.50 20.34
C PRO A 136 -2.67 4.25 18.92
N LEU A 137 -1.89 4.64 17.89
CA LEU A 137 -2.24 4.42 16.49
C LEU A 137 -2.09 2.96 16.04
N LEU A 138 -1.24 2.22 16.77
CA LEU A 138 -0.92 0.82 16.45
C LEU A 138 -1.77 -0.17 17.24
N SER A 139 -2.47 0.28 18.27
CA SER A 139 -3.27 -0.55 19.19
C SER A 139 -4.73 -0.75 18.76
N GLY A 140 -5.18 0.03 17.75
CA GLY A 140 -6.57 0.01 17.25
C GLY A 140 -6.82 -0.97 16.13
#